data_9ebba3a06113c7534378888bbe9ffe25
#
_entry.id   9ebba3a06113c7534378888bbe9ffe25
#
_cell.length_a   1.000
_cell.length_b   1.000
_cell.length_c   1.000
_cell.angle_alpha   90.00
_cell.angle_beta   90.00
_cell.angle_gamma   90.00
#
_symmetry.space_group_name_H-M   'P 1'
#
loop_
_entity.id
_entity.type
_entity.pdbx_description
1 polymer ?
#
loop_
_entity_poly.entity_id
_entity_poly.type
_entity_poly.pdbx_seq_one_letter_code
_entity_poly.pdbx_strand_id
1 'polypeptide(L)'
;MDFEYIYPVLILFGSFAVMLAIGVPITFAIGLSSLLSIITALPPDAAISVISQKMTVGLDGFTLLAIPFFVLAGNIMNTGGIARRLVNLAQALVGRLPGSLAHCNILANTLFGAISGSAGASAAAVGGIMSPLQEKEGYDPAFSAAVNIASAPIGLMIPPSNVLIVYSLASGGTSVAALFLAGYLPGILTAVALMFVAALYARRNHYPVAERINYRQFLQVFRESIPSLMLIFIIIGGIIAGVFTPTEASAIAVIYSLALAMIYREITLKKLNDILLDSVVTSSIVLLLVGCSMGMSWAMTNADVPELINELITRVSDNKWVILFIINIILLIVGTFMDITPAILIFTPIFLPIAQHLGIDPIHFGIIMVFNLTIGLCTPPVGTILFVGCSIGKVSIDRAIKPLLPMFLALFVVMAIICYFPQLSLMLPGLFST
;
A
#
# COMPACT_ATOMS: atom_id res chain seq x y z
N MET A 1 17.47 -26.56 22.24
CA MET A 1 16.22 -25.80 22.25
C MET A 1 15.20 -26.65 22.99
N ASP A 2 14.77 -26.22 24.17
CA ASP A 2 13.79 -26.97 24.96
C ASP A 2 12.42 -26.94 24.25
N PHE A 3 11.77 -28.09 24.19
CA PHE A 3 10.48 -28.29 23.48
C PHE A 3 9.38 -27.34 24.01
N GLU A 4 9.49 -26.89 25.26
CA GLU A 4 8.56 -25.98 25.92
C GLU A 4 8.51 -24.59 25.26
N TYR A 5 9.63 -24.06 24.71
CA TYR A 5 9.67 -22.76 24.03
C TYR A 5 9.18 -22.81 22.57
N ILE A 6 9.35 -23.95 21.90
CA ILE A 6 8.94 -24.10 20.50
C ILE A 6 7.43 -24.40 20.37
N TYR A 7 6.82 -25.02 21.39
CA TYR A 7 5.44 -25.46 21.34
C TYR A 7 4.42 -24.33 21.11
N PRO A 8 4.46 -23.18 21.82
CA PRO A 8 3.57 -22.05 21.55
C PRO A 8 3.74 -21.46 20.14
N VAL A 9 4.99 -21.43 19.64
CA VAL A 9 5.33 -20.94 18.29
C VAL A 9 4.73 -21.86 17.21
N LEU A 10 4.89 -23.17 17.38
CA LEU A 10 4.32 -24.15 16.44
C LEU A 10 2.79 -24.09 16.42
N ILE A 11 2.15 -23.91 17.58
CA ILE A 11 0.69 -23.74 17.64
C ILE A 11 0.28 -22.45 16.96
N LEU A 12 0.98 -21.33 17.22
CA LEU A 12 0.65 -20.04 16.63
C LEU A 12 0.67 -20.10 15.10
N PHE A 13 1.82 -20.44 14.51
CA PHE A 13 1.98 -20.46 13.07
C PHE A 13 1.34 -21.67 12.40
N GLY A 14 1.31 -22.82 13.05
CA GLY A 14 0.68 -24.03 12.54
C GLY A 14 -0.83 -23.90 12.45
N SER A 15 -1.49 -23.43 13.51
CA SER A 15 -2.93 -23.19 13.49
C SER A 15 -3.32 -22.06 12.52
N PHE A 16 -2.52 -21.01 12.44
CA PHE A 16 -2.69 -19.93 11.48
C PHE A 16 -2.64 -20.47 10.03
N ALA A 17 -1.61 -21.23 9.69
CA ALA A 17 -1.47 -21.82 8.36
C ALA A 17 -2.62 -22.78 8.01
N VAL A 18 -3.03 -23.63 8.96
CA VAL A 18 -4.18 -24.55 8.77
C VAL A 18 -5.47 -23.77 8.53
N MET A 19 -5.75 -22.73 9.34
CA MET A 19 -6.95 -21.90 9.17
C MET A 19 -6.97 -21.21 7.81
N LEU A 20 -5.84 -20.68 7.35
CA LEU A 20 -5.75 -20.10 6.02
C LEU A 20 -5.98 -21.14 4.91
N ALA A 21 -5.42 -22.35 5.06
CA ALA A 21 -5.57 -23.42 4.07
C ALA A 21 -7.02 -23.89 3.91
N ILE A 22 -7.82 -23.86 4.99
CA ILE A 22 -9.26 -24.20 4.96
C ILE A 22 -10.15 -23.00 4.60
N GLY A 23 -9.56 -21.81 4.28
CA GLY A 23 -10.29 -20.65 3.80
C GLY A 23 -10.90 -19.76 4.90
N VAL A 24 -10.45 -19.85 6.14
CA VAL A 24 -10.86 -18.92 7.21
C VAL A 24 -10.34 -17.51 6.87
N PRO A 25 -11.18 -16.46 6.97
CA PRO A 25 -10.73 -15.10 6.75
C PRO A 25 -9.54 -14.75 7.66
N ILE A 26 -8.53 -14.07 7.11
CA ILE A 26 -7.24 -13.85 7.74
C ILE A 26 -7.33 -13.21 9.13
N THR A 27 -8.28 -12.29 9.32
CA THR A 27 -8.51 -11.62 10.59
C THR A 27 -8.87 -12.60 11.71
N PHE A 28 -9.77 -13.54 11.41
CA PHE A 28 -10.16 -14.58 12.37
C PHE A 28 -9.05 -15.62 12.57
N ALA A 29 -8.32 -15.95 11.50
CA ALA A 29 -7.17 -16.85 11.60
C ALA A 29 -6.10 -16.27 12.55
N ILE A 30 -5.79 -14.96 12.45
CA ILE A 30 -4.88 -14.26 13.35
C ILE A 30 -5.37 -14.30 14.79
N GLY A 31 -6.63 -13.90 15.03
CA GLY A 31 -7.18 -13.85 16.40
C GLY A 31 -7.26 -15.21 17.08
N LEU A 32 -7.76 -16.22 16.37
CA LEU A 32 -7.91 -17.57 16.91
C LEU A 32 -6.56 -18.27 17.12
N SER A 33 -5.60 -18.15 16.18
CA SER A 33 -4.26 -18.72 16.35
C SER A 33 -3.52 -18.10 17.53
N SER A 34 -3.69 -16.78 17.72
CA SER A 34 -3.13 -16.08 18.87
C SER A 34 -3.72 -16.59 20.18
N LEU A 35 -5.04 -16.72 20.24
CA LEU A 35 -5.71 -17.28 21.43
C LEU A 35 -5.26 -18.71 21.72
N LEU A 36 -5.16 -19.58 20.71
CA LEU A 36 -4.69 -20.94 20.86
C LEU A 36 -3.27 -21.00 21.39
N SER A 37 -2.38 -20.13 20.90
CA SER A 37 -1.01 -20.04 21.41
C SER A 37 -0.96 -19.54 22.86
N ILE A 38 -1.77 -18.53 23.22
CA ILE A 38 -1.81 -17.99 24.58
C ILE A 38 -2.32 -19.02 25.61
N ILE A 39 -3.30 -19.83 25.23
CA ILE A 39 -3.84 -20.90 26.08
C ILE A 39 -2.78 -21.96 26.44
N THR A 40 -1.72 -22.11 25.65
CA THR A 40 -0.62 -23.01 26.00
C THR A 40 0.25 -22.51 27.16
N ALA A 41 0.28 -21.19 27.36
CA ALA A 41 1.07 -20.53 28.39
C ALA A 41 0.24 -20.08 29.59
N LEU A 42 -1.06 -19.82 29.42
CA LEU A 42 -1.95 -19.29 30.45
C LEU A 42 -3.24 -20.11 30.56
N PRO A 43 -3.89 -20.15 31.76
CA PRO A 43 -5.23 -20.70 31.89
C PRO A 43 -6.21 -20.02 30.92
N PRO A 44 -7.25 -20.78 30.41
CA PRO A 44 -8.15 -20.26 29.37
C PRO A 44 -8.81 -18.90 29.71
N ASP A 45 -9.27 -18.72 30.95
CA ASP A 45 -9.91 -17.47 31.38
C ASP A 45 -8.94 -16.28 31.36
N ALA A 46 -7.69 -16.51 31.77
CA ALA A 46 -6.64 -15.51 31.70
C ALA A 46 -6.24 -15.22 30.22
N ALA A 47 -6.15 -16.24 29.39
CA ALA A 47 -5.84 -16.11 27.97
C ALA A 47 -6.89 -15.26 27.23
N ILE A 48 -8.18 -15.53 27.46
CA ILE A 48 -9.29 -14.73 26.88
C ILE A 48 -9.22 -13.28 27.38
N SER A 49 -8.94 -13.07 28.67
CA SER A 49 -8.83 -11.73 29.24
C SER A 49 -7.66 -10.96 28.62
N VAL A 50 -6.49 -11.59 28.48
CA VAL A 50 -5.29 -10.99 27.90
C VAL A 50 -5.52 -10.62 26.44
N ILE A 51 -6.05 -11.53 25.61
CA ILE A 51 -6.27 -11.24 24.19
C ILE A 51 -7.29 -10.12 24.02
N SER A 52 -8.38 -10.13 24.77
CA SER A 52 -9.41 -9.09 24.73
C SER A 52 -8.86 -7.72 25.13
N GLN A 53 -8.04 -7.69 26.18
CA GLN A 53 -7.36 -6.46 26.62
C GLN A 53 -6.39 -5.93 25.55
N LYS A 54 -5.57 -6.80 24.95
CA LYS A 54 -4.61 -6.40 23.91
C LYS A 54 -5.32 -5.91 22.66
N MET A 55 -6.40 -6.57 22.25
CA MET A 55 -7.24 -6.12 21.14
C MET A 55 -7.83 -4.71 21.42
N THR A 56 -8.38 -4.51 22.62
CA THR A 56 -8.99 -3.23 23.01
C THR A 56 -7.94 -2.11 23.04
N VAL A 57 -6.83 -2.33 23.75
CA VAL A 57 -5.72 -1.35 23.82
C VAL A 57 -5.15 -1.04 22.43
N GLY A 58 -5.05 -2.04 21.57
CA GLY A 58 -4.61 -1.85 20.19
C GLY A 58 -5.54 -0.95 19.37
N LEU A 59 -6.82 -0.92 19.70
CA LEU A 59 -7.82 -0.09 19.02
C LEU A 59 -7.98 1.31 19.62
N ASP A 60 -7.40 1.58 20.79
CA ASP A 60 -7.52 2.87 21.50
C ASP A 60 -6.59 3.96 20.93
N GLY A 61 -5.84 3.66 19.88
CA GLY A 61 -4.94 4.61 19.24
C GLY A 61 -5.66 5.71 18.47
N PHE A 62 -5.55 6.99 18.89
CA PHE A 62 -6.18 8.13 18.19
C PHE A 62 -5.81 8.20 16.69
N THR A 63 -4.59 7.82 16.34
CA THR A 63 -4.11 7.79 14.94
C THR A 63 -4.89 6.78 14.08
N LEU A 64 -5.47 5.73 14.68
CA LEU A 64 -6.27 4.74 13.96
C LEU A 64 -7.55 5.32 13.37
N LEU A 65 -8.10 6.37 13.97
CA LEU A 65 -9.28 7.07 13.45
C LEU A 65 -9.01 7.68 12.07
N ALA A 66 -7.76 7.93 11.70
CA ALA A 66 -7.40 8.40 10.37
C ALA A 66 -7.76 7.38 9.28
N ILE A 67 -7.69 6.07 9.57
CA ILE A 67 -7.95 5.01 8.57
C ILE A 67 -9.39 5.06 8.05
N PRO A 68 -10.44 5.00 8.90
CA PRO A 68 -11.83 5.11 8.45
C PRO A 68 -12.10 6.39 7.64
N PHE A 69 -11.56 7.52 8.07
CA PHE A 69 -11.76 8.78 7.36
C PHE A 69 -11.03 8.81 6.01
N PHE A 70 -9.80 8.32 5.90
CA PHE A 70 -9.12 8.23 4.61
C PHE A 70 -9.79 7.22 3.67
N VAL A 71 -10.28 6.09 4.19
CA VAL A 71 -11.07 5.12 3.41
C VAL A 71 -12.34 5.79 2.86
N LEU A 72 -13.07 6.50 3.70
CA LEU A 72 -14.26 7.23 3.29
C LEU A 72 -13.94 8.32 2.25
N ALA A 73 -12.91 9.13 2.49
CA ALA A 73 -12.46 10.14 1.53
C ALA A 73 -12.08 9.51 0.18
N GLY A 74 -11.33 8.39 0.19
CA GLY A 74 -10.96 7.64 -1.01
C GLY A 74 -12.18 7.12 -1.80
N ASN A 75 -13.17 6.55 -1.11
CA ASN A 75 -14.41 6.07 -1.73
C ASN A 75 -15.27 7.21 -2.32
N ILE A 76 -15.36 8.34 -1.61
CA ILE A 76 -16.01 9.56 -2.13
C ILE A 76 -15.31 10.02 -3.41
N MET A 77 -13.99 10.07 -3.43
CA MET A 77 -13.21 10.53 -4.57
C MET A 77 -13.27 9.58 -5.77
N ASN A 78 -13.30 8.28 -5.51
CA ASN A 78 -13.45 7.27 -6.56
C ASN A 78 -14.77 7.43 -7.31
N THR A 79 -15.86 7.69 -6.57
CA THR A 79 -17.21 7.87 -7.15
C THR A 79 -17.45 9.30 -7.64
N GLY A 80 -16.75 10.29 -7.07
CA GLY A 80 -16.94 11.73 -7.28
C GLY A 80 -16.32 12.31 -8.57
N GLY A 81 -15.91 11.49 -9.54
CA GLY A 81 -15.36 11.94 -10.83
C GLY A 81 -13.95 12.54 -10.76
N ILE A 82 -13.26 12.44 -9.61
CA ILE A 82 -11.90 12.96 -9.42
C ILE A 82 -10.89 12.16 -10.24
N ALA A 83 -11.03 10.83 -10.31
CA ALA A 83 -10.17 9.96 -11.10
C ALA A 83 -10.10 10.39 -12.57
N ARG A 84 -11.24 10.70 -13.19
CA ARG A 84 -11.29 11.18 -14.59
C ARG A 84 -10.53 12.48 -14.80
N ARG A 85 -10.61 13.42 -13.87
CA ARG A 85 -9.87 14.71 -13.95
C ARG A 85 -8.37 14.52 -13.83
N LEU A 86 -7.93 13.62 -12.95
CA LEU A 86 -6.52 13.28 -12.80
C LEU A 86 -5.98 12.52 -14.02
N VAL A 87 -6.76 11.64 -14.64
CA VAL A 87 -6.41 10.99 -15.91
C VAL A 87 -6.27 12.03 -17.03
N ASN A 88 -7.21 12.97 -17.14
CA ASN A 88 -7.12 14.05 -18.13
C ASN A 88 -5.87 14.93 -17.91
N LEU A 89 -5.56 15.24 -16.65
CA LEU A 89 -4.34 15.97 -16.30
C LEU A 89 -3.08 15.18 -16.67
N ALA A 90 -3.03 13.91 -16.33
CA ALA A 90 -1.92 13.03 -16.67
C ALA A 90 -1.72 12.98 -18.20
N GLN A 91 -2.79 12.85 -18.96
CA GLN A 91 -2.75 12.87 -20.42
C GLN A 91 -2.22 14.21 -20.96
N ALA A 92 -2.63 15.32 -20.36
CA ALA A 92 -2.15 16.65 -20.73
C ALA A 92 -0.65 16.85 -20.45
N LEU A 93 -0.12 16.23 -19.38
CA LEU A 93 1.29 16.34 -18.99
C LEU A 93 2.21 15.44 -19.81
N VAL A 94 1.84 14.18 -20.02
CA VAL A 94 2.72 13.15 -20.61
C VAL A 94 2.35 12.74 -22.02
N GLY A 95 1.31 13.33 -22.63
CA GLY A 95 0.79 12.94 -23.93
C GLY A 95 1.78 13.01 -25.10
N ARG A 96 2.90 13.71 -24.93
CA ARG A 96 3.96 13.85 -25.96
C ARG A 96 5.00 12.74 -25.96
N LEU A 97 4.96 11.85 -24.96
CA LEU A 97 5.93 10.77 -24.86
C LEU A 97 5.52 9.58 -25.75
N PRO A 98 6.49 8.83 -26.31
CA PRO A 98 6.17 7.58 -27.02
C PRO A 98 5.45 6.62 -26.10
N GLY A 99 4.28 6.11 -26.54
CA GLY A 99 3.42 5.31 -25.65
C GLY A 99 2.70 6.17 -24.61
N SER A 100 2.23 7.34 -25.00
CA SER A 100 1.62 8.38 -24.17
C SER A 100 0.58 7.85 -23.19
N LEU A 101 -0.30 6.90 -23.61
CA LEU A 101 -1.34 6.35 -22.75
C LEU A 101 -0.80 5.40 -21.67
N ALA A 102 0.37 4.76 -21.87
CA ALA A 102 1.02 4.00 -20.81
C ALA A 102 1.60 4.94 -19.74
N HIS A 103 2.26 6.03 -20.15
CA HIS A 103 2.73 7.06 -19.22
C HIS A 103 1.58 7.75 -18.49
N CYS A 104 0.48 8.00 -19.20
CA CYS A 104 -0.75 8.54 -18.61
C CYS A 104 -1.30 7.62 -17.51
N ASN A 105 -1.35 6.31 -17.77
CA ASN A 105 -1.79 5.33 -16.79
C ASN A 105 -0.90 5.34 -15.52
N ILE A 106 0.43 5.33 -15.69
CA ILE A 106 1.38 5.38 -14.57
C ILE A 106 1.20 6.66 -13.75
N LEU A 107 1.17 7.82 -14.42
CA LEU A 107 1.01 9.10 -13.73
C LEU A 107 -0.37 9.24 -13.07
N ALA A 108 -1.43 8.79 -13.73
CA ALA A 108 -2.77 8.81 -13.18
C ALA A 108 -2.90 7.89 -11.95
N ASN A 109 -2.33 6.69 -11.98
CA ASN A 109 -2.25 5.80 -10.81
C ASN A 109 -1.45 6.43 -9.67
N THR A 110 -0.34 7.09 -9.98
CA THR A 110 0.48 7.80 -9.00
C THR A 110 -0.32 8.91 -8.31
N LEU A 111 -0.99 9.75 -9.08
CA LEU A 111 -1.79 10.87 -8.55
C LEU A 111 -3.06 10.39 -7.82
N PHE A 112 -3.80 9.48 -8.42
CA PHE A 112 -5.04 8.99 -7.84
C PHE A 112 -4.79 8.08 -6.63
N GLY A 113 -3.77 7.23 -6.72
CA GLY A 113 -3.38 6.35 -5.63
C GLY A 113 -2.93 7.13 -4.38
N ALA A 114 -2.18 8.22 -4.58
CA ALA A 114 -1.80 9.16 -3.52
C ALA A 114 -3.00 9.79 -2.80
N ILE A 115 -4.14 9.90 -3.46
CA ILE A 115 -5.36 10.46 -2.87
C ILE A 115 -6.22 9.35 -2.25
N SER A 116 -6.37 8.19 -2.93
CA SER A 116 -7.24 7.10 -2.50
C SER A 116 -6.64 6.23 -1.41
N GLY A 117 -5.32 6.20 -1.29
CA GLY A 117 -4.59 5.34 -0.36
C GLY A 117 -4.82 3.83 -0.58
N SER A 118 -5.33 3.42 -1.75
CA SER A 118 -5.68 2.03 -2.08
C SER A 118 -5.23 1.67 -3.48
N ALA A 119 -4.35 0.66 -3.59
CA ALA A 119 -3.89 0.16 -4.88
C ALA A 119 -5.03 -0.49 -5.70
N GLY A 120 -5.93 -1.22 -5.03
CA GLY A 120 -7.09 -1.83 -5.67
C GLY A 120 -8.05 -0.79 -6.26
N ALA A 121 -8.36 0.27 -5.50
CA ALA A 121 -9.18 1.37 -5.96
C ALA A 121 -8.51 2.12 -7.12
N SER A 122 -7.19 2.34 -7.06
CA SER A 122 -6.43 2.98 -8.12
C SER A 122 -6.43 2.13 -9.39
N ALA A 123 -6.13 0.84 -9.31
CA ALA A 123 -6.18 -0.07 -10.44
C ALA A 123 -7.56 -0.09 -11.11
N ALA A 124 -8.63 -0.12 -10.29
CA ALA A 124 -10.01 -0.16 -10.79
C ALA A 124 -10.42 1.17 -11.45
N ALA A 125 -10.21 2.30 -10.79
CA ALA A 125 -10.65 3.60 -11.28
C ALA A 125 -9.85 4.03 -12.51
N VAL A 126 -8.53 4.02 -12.42
CA VAL A 126 -7.65 4.44 -13.53
C VAL A 126 -7.68 3.42 -14.65
N GLY A 127 -7.53 2.13 -14.33
CA GLY A 127 -7.58 1.06 -15.32
C GLY A 127 -8.91 1.00 -16.09
N GLY A 128 -10.03 1.21 -15.38
CA GLY A 128 -11.36 1.26 -15.99
C GLY A 128 -11.53 2.39 -17.03
N ILE A 129 -10.83 3.51 -16.83
CA ILE A 129 -10.81 4.64 -17.78
C ILE A 129 -9.76 4.40 -18.88
N MET A 130 -8.57 3.96 -18.52
CA MET A 130 -7.43 3.87 -19.42
C MET A 130 -7.50 2.66 -20.37
N SER A 131 -7.99 1.51 -19.90
CA SER A 131 -8.01 0.27 -20.68
C SER A 131 -8.81 0.40 -21.99
N PRO A 132 -10.04 0.95 -22.01
CA PRO A 132 -10.77 1.18 -23.25
C PRO A 132 -10.10 2.21 -24.18
N LEU A 133 -9.43 3.24 -23.60
CA LEU A 133 -8.71 4.23 -24.39
C LEU A 133 -7.48 3.62 -25.06
N GLN A 134 -6.73 2.81 -24.34
CA GLN A 134 -5.55 2.11 -24.84
C GLN A 134 -5.91 1.09 -25.93
N GLU A 135 -6.98 0.33 -25.74
CA GLU A 135 -7.50 -0.62 -26.73
C GLU A 135 -7.89 0.08 -28.03
N LYS A 136 -8.59 1.22 -27.94
CA LYS A 136 -8.99 2.03 -29.10
C LYS A 136 -7.80 2.56 -29.89
N GLU A 137 -6.69 2.90 -29.22
CA GLU A 137 -5.44 3.39 -29.82
C GLU A 137 -4.50 2.23 -30.25
N GLY A 138 -4.97 0.98 -30.21
CA GLY A 138 -4.23 -0.18 -30.70
C GLY A 138 -3.15 -0.71 -29.76
N TYR A 139 -3.20 -0.40 -28.47
CA TYR A 139 -2.31 -1.01 -27.50
C TYR A 139 -2.67 -2.47 -27.25
N ASP A 140 -1.68 -3.33 -27.05
CA ASP A 140 -1.89 -4.70 -26.59
C ASP A 140 -2.59 -4.67 -25.21
N PRO A 141 -3.78 -5.31 -25.05
CA PRO A 141 -4.47 -5.36 -23.77
C PRO A 141 -3.64 -5.96 -22.63
N ALA A 142 -2.75 -6.92 -22.95
CA ALA A 142 -1.86 -7.52 -21.95
C ALA A 142 -0.81 -6.52 -21.43
N PHE A 143 -0.25 -5.69 -22.31
CA PHE A 143 0.65 -4.62 -21.91
C PHE A 143 -0.09 -3.53 -21.12
N SER A 144 -1.28 -3.15 -21.56
CA SER A 144 -2.13 -2.17 -20.85
C SER A 144 -2.44 -2.62 -19.42
N ALA A 145 -2.81 -3.89 -19.25
CA ALA A 145 -3.04 -4.49 -17.95
C ALA A 145 -1.76 -4.52 -17.11
N ALA A 146 -0.61 -4.91 -17.70
CA ALA A 146 0.67 -4.95 -17.00
C ALA A 146 1.10 -3.56 -16.47
N VAL A 147 0.94 -2.51 -17.27
CA VAL A 147 1.21 -1.12 -16.85
C VAL A 147 0.32 -0.72 -15.69
N ASN A 148 -0.98 -1.02 -15.76
CA ASN A 148 -1.93 -0.70 -14.69
C ASN A 148 -1.61 -1.46 -13.39
N ILE A 149 -1.31 -2.76 -13.49
CA ILE A 149 -0.94 -3.62 -12.35
C ILE A 149 0.32 -3.09 -11.66
N ALA A 150 1.39 -2.84 -12.42
CA ALA A 150 2.66 -2.41 -11.85
C ALA A 150 2.62 -0.99 -11.26
N SER A 151 1.76 -0.11 -11.79
CA SER A 151 1.71 1.30 -11.36
C SER A 151 0.69 1.60 -10.27
N ALA A 152 -0.38 0.82 -10.15
CA ALA A 152 -1.42 1.07 -9.14
C ALA A 152 -0.90 1.08 -7.69
N PRO A 153 0.04 0.21 -7.28
CA PRO A 153 0.57 0.23 -5.92
C PRO A 153 1.46 1.43 -5.58
N ILE A 154 1.91 2.24 -6.55
CA ILE A 154 2.73 3.43 -6.27
C ILE A 154 1.99 4.37 -5.31
N GLY A 155 0.67 4.45 -5.43
CA GLY A 155 -0.15 5.27 -4.54
C GLY A 155 -0.13 4.84 -3.08
N LEU A 156 0.28 3.62 -2.75
CA LEU A 156 0.48 3.20 -1.35
C LEU A 156 1.76 3.78 -0.75
N MET A 157 2.73 4.17 -1.59
CA MET A 157 3.98 4.79 -1.16
C MET A 157 3.84 6.30 -1.01
N ILE A 158 3.07 6.93 -1.91
CA ILE A 158 2.90 8.38 -1.93
C ILE A 158 1.74 8.78 -1.01
N PRO A 159 1.97 9.67 -0.03
CA PRO A 159 0.96 10.07 0.95
C PRO A 159 -0.21 10.86 0.33
N PRO A 160 -1.37 10.81 1.02
CA PRO A 160 -1.65 10.07 2.26
C PRO A 160 -1.86 8.57 2.02
N SER A 161 -1.22 7.74 2.83
CA SER A 161 -1.24 6.28 2.68
C SER A 161 -1.73 5.60 3.96
N ASN A 162 -2.83 4.84 3.85
CA ASN A 162 -3.36 4.05 4.96
C ASN A 162 -2.35 3.00 5.46
N VAL A 163 -1.55 2.47 4.54
CA VAL A 163 -0.56 1.44 4.82
C VAL A 163 0.58 1.96 5.70
N LEU A 164 1.03 3.20 5.46
CA LEU A 164 2.04 3.85 6.29
C LEU A 164 1.51 4.19 7.70
N ILE A 165 0.21 4.49 7.82
CA ILE A 165 -0.43 4.67 9.13
C ILE A 165 -0.47 3.34 9.90
N VAL A 166 -0.82 2.24 9.23
CA VAL A 166 -0.80 0.89 9.82
C VAL A 166 0.62 0.50 10.26
N TYR A 167 1.63 0.81 9.44
CA TYR A 167 3.03 0.59 9.83
C TYR A 167 3.43 1.43 11.05
N SER A 168 3.05 2.70 11.11
CA SER A 168 3.29 3.56 12.28
C SER A 168 2.78 2.90 13.57
N LEU A 169 1.59 2.32 13.52
CA LEU A 169 1.01 1.60 14.65
C LEU A 169 1.82 0.32 14.98
N ALA A 170 2.08 -0.52 13.98
CA ALA A 170 2.76 -1.80 14.17
C ALA A 170 4.21 -1.64 14.64
N SER A 171 4.83 -0.52 14.33
CA SER A 171 6.21 -0.17 14.74
C SER A 171 6.31 0.46 16.13
N GLY A 172 5.19 0.57 16.86
CA GLY A 172 5.18 1.17 18.21
C GLY A 172 5.18 2.69 18.22
N GLY A 173 4.73 3.35 17.13
CA GLY A 173 4.53 4.82 17.10
C GLY A 173 5.54 5.59 16.26
N THR A 174 6.15 4.98 15.25
CA THR A 174 6.94 5.73 14.25
C THR A 174 6.10 6.87 13.66
N SER A 175 6.68 8.08 13.56
CA SER A 175 5.97 9.28 13.12
C SER A 175 5.31 9.11 11.75
N VAL A 176 4.01 9.28 11.68
CA VAL A 176 3.24 9.22 10.42
C VAL A 176 3.67 10.33 9.47
N ALA A 177 3.94 11.54 9.98
CA ALA A 177 4.43 12.66 9.17
C ALA A 177 5.77 12.32 8.51
N ALA A 178 6.71 11.73 9.28
CA ALA A 178 8.00 11.32 8.78
C ALA A 178 7.87 10.17 7.74
N LEU A 179 7.02 9.19 7.98
CA LEU A 179 6.72 8.12 7.02
C LEU A 179 6.12 8.66 5.73
N PHE A 180 5.23 9.63 5.83
CA PHE A 180 4.64 10.29 4.67
C PHE A 180 5.71 11.00 3.84
N LEU A 181 6.60 11.77 4.46
CA LEU A 181 7.73 12.40 3.77
C LEU A 181 8.66 11.37 3.14
N ALA A 182 8.94 10.28 3.86
CA ALA A 182 9.83 9.22 3.41
C ALA A 182 9.34 8.48 2.16
N GLY A 183 8.03 8.40 1.94
CA GLY A 183 7.43 7.70 0.79
C GLY A 183 7.52 8.45 -0.54
N TYR A 184 7.70 9.77 -0.55
CA TYR A 184 7.66 10.57 -1.78
C TYR A 184 8.75 10.22 -2.78
N LEU A 185 10.03 10.27 -2.37
CA LEU A 185 11.14 10.01 -3.29
C LEU A 185 11.14 8.59 -3.83
N PRO A 186 10.93 7.53 -3.00
CA PRO A 186 10.75 6.17 -3.49
C PRO A 186 9.58 6.02 -4.47
N GLY A 187 8.43 6.63 -4.17
CA GLY A 187 7.25 6.59 -5.03
C GLY A 187 7.49 7.27 -6.40
N ILE A 188 8.10 8.45 -6.40
CA ILE A 188 8.45 9.17 -7.63
C ILE A 188 9.48 8.39 -8.44
N LEU A 189 10.52 7.84 -7.78
CA LEU A 189 11.54 7.01 -8.45
C LEU A 189 10.90 5.80 -9.12
N THR A 190 9.94 5.16 -8.45
CA THR A 190 9.18 4.03 -9.00
C THR A 190 8.38 4.43 -10.23
N ALA A 191 7.66 5.55 -10.17
CA ALA A 191 6.90 6.06 -11.31
C ALA A 191 7.81 6.34 -12.52
N VAL A 192 8.97 6.99 -12.31
CA VAL A 192 9.94 7.27 -13.35
C VAL A 192 10.53 5.99 -13.93
N ALA A 193 10.89 5.02 -13.11
CA ALA A 193 11.42 3.74 -13.56
C ALA A 193 10.40 2.98 -14.42
N LEU A 194 9.13 2.92 -14.00
CA LEU A 194 8.07 2.29 -14.80
C LEU A 194 7.79 3.06 -16.09
N MET A 195 7.81 4.39 -16.06
CA MET A 195 7.70 5.21 -17.29
C MET A 195 8.85 4.95 -18.26
N PHE A 196 10.06 4.75 -17.77
CA PHE A 196 11.20 4.40 -18.60
C PHE A 196 11.00 3.05 -19.31
N VAL A 197 10.58 2.02 -18.58
CA VAL A 197 10.25 0.70 -19.15
C VAL A 197 9.10 0.80 -20.15
N ALA A 198 8.04 1.55 -19.81
CA ALA A 198 6.92 1.77 -20.71
C ALA A 198 7.33 2.46 -22.01
N ALA A 199 8.26 3.45 -21.94
CA ALA A 199 8.81 4.12 -23.11
C ALA A 199 9.60 3.18 -24.01
N LEU A 200 10.43 2.30 -23.43
CA LEU A 200 11.20 1.31 -24.19
C LEU A 200 10.26 0.31 -24.90
N TYR A 201 9.27 -0.18 -24.17
CA TYR A 201 8.27 -1.11 -24.72
C TYR A 201 7.46 -0.46 -25.84
N ALA A 202 7.00 0.77 -25.63
CA ALA A 202 6.22 1.54 -26.60
C ALA A 202 7.00 1.82 -27.89
N ARG A 203 8.27 2.18 -27.78
CA ARG A 203 9.16 2.37 -28.95
C ARG A 203 9.33 1.09 -29.74
N ARG A 204 9.51 -0.04 -29.07
CA ARG A 204 9.68 -1.35 -29.72
C ARG A 204 8.42 -1.80 -30.46
N ASN A 205 7.23 -1.47 -29.94
CA ASN A 205 5.94 -1.86 -30.51
C ASN A 205 5.29 -0.74 -31.33
N HIS A 206 5.98 0.37 -31.58
CA HIS A 206 5.52 1.51 -32.40
C HIS A 206 4.17 2.08 -31.95
N TYR A 207 3.92 2.16 -30.63
CA TYR A 207 2.70 2.74 -30.09
C TYR A 207 2.60 4.24 -30.39
N PRO A 208 1.37 4.74 -30.66
CA PRO A 208 1.17 6.12 -31.06
C PRO A 208 1.54 7.10 -29.97
N VAL A 209 1.87 8.32 -30.41
CA VAL A 209 2.03 9.50 -29.57
C VAL A 209 0.71 10.28 -29.66
N ALA A 210 0.17 10.72 -28.54
CA ALA A 210 -1.08 11.47 -28.53
C ALA A 210 -0.93 12.81 -29.29
N GLU A 211 -2.05 13.28 -29.83
CA GLU A 211 -2.12 14.59 -30.50
C GLU A 211 -1.72 15.73 -29.55
N ARG A 212 -1.16 16.78 -30.12
CA ARG A 212 -0.73 17.96 -29.35
C ARG A 212 -1.95 18.68 -28.78
N ILE A 213 -2.06 18.67 -27.46
CA ILE A 213 -3.05 19.50 -26.76
C ILE A 213 -2.64 20.98 -26.92
N ASN A 214 -3.58 21.82 -27.33
CA ASN A 214 -3.37 23.27 -27.41
C ASN A 214 -3.18 23.86 -26.01
N TYR A 215 -2.39 24.92 -25.88
CA TYR A 215 -2.12 25.59 -24.61
C TYR A 215 -3.41 26.00 -23.85
N ARG A 216 -4.44 26.43 -24.57
CA ARG A 216 -5.75 26.76 -23.97
C ARG A 216 -6.42 25.53 -23.35
N GLN A 217 -6.37 24.40 -24.03
CA GLN A 217 -6.92 23.12 -23.54
C GLN A 217 -6.12 22.62 -22.32
N PHE A 218 -4.78 22.72 -22.39
CA PHE A 218 -3.93 22.39 -21.24
C PHE A 218 -4.30 23.23 -20.02
N LEU A 219 -4.43 24.54 -20.17
CA LEU A 219 -4.78 25.43 -19.07
C LEU A 219 -6.16 25.15 -18.50
N GLN A 220 -7.12 24.78 -19.36
CA GLN A 220 -8.46 24.37 -18.93
C GLN A 220 -8.41 23.08 -18.10
N VAL A 221 -7.78 22.01 -18.60
CA VAL A 221 -7.63 20.74 -17.89
C VAL A 221 -6.89 20.92 -16.57
N PHE A 222 -5.83 21.71 -16.58
CA PHE A 222 -5.06 22.03 -15.37
C PHE A 222 -5.95 22.74 -14.34
N ARG A 223 -6.71 23.77 -14.74
CA ARG A 223 -7.62 24.49 -13.86
C ARG A 223 -8.72 23.58 -13.29
N GLU A 224 -9.27 22.69 -14.09
CA GLU A 224 -10.29 21.72 -13.65
C GLU A 224 -9.72 20.68 -12.67
N SER A 225 -8.42 20.41 -12.71
CA SER A 225 -7.74 19.43 -11.84
C SER A 225 -7.19 20.07 -10.57
N ILE A 226 -6.98 21.39 -10.51
CA ILE A 226 -6.45 22.12 -9.33
C ILE A 226 -7.21 21.74 -8.05
N PRO A 227 -8.57 21.76 -8.00
CA PRO A 227 -9.26 21.45 -6.78
C PRO A 227 -8.95 20.03 -6.27
N SER A 228 -8.79 19.06 -7.18
CA SER A 228 -8.42 17.70 -6.79
C SER A 228 -6.99 17.59 -6.25
N LEU A 229 -6.04 18.33 -6.84
CA LEU A 229 -4.66 18.40 -6.39
C LEU A 229 -4.51 19.16 -5.07
N MET A 230 -5.32 20.20 -4.85
CA MET A 230 -5.30 20.98 -3.61
C MET A 230 -5.54 20.13 -2.37
N LEU A 231 -6.30 19.04 -2.50
CA LEU A 231 -6.49 18.10 -1.40
C LEU A 231 -5.17 17.54 -0.88
N ILE A 232 -4.28 17.10 -1.79
CA ILE A 232 -2.95 16.59 -1.42
C ILE A 232 -2.16 17.68 -0.69
N PHE A 233 -2.15 18.91 -1.22
CA PHE A 233 -1.42 20.02 -0.60
C PHE A 233 -1.97 20.40 0.76
N ILE A 234 -3.30 20.40 0.95
CA ILE A 234 -3.94 20.71 2.23
C ILE A 234 -3.57 19.66 3.27
N ILE A 235 -3.70 18.36 2.93
CA ILE A 235 -3.43 17.26 3.86
C ILE A 235 -1.95 17.27 4.24
N ILE A 236 -1.08 17.15 3.24
CA ILE A 236 0.36 16.97 3.49
C ILE A 236 0.99 18.25 4.01
N GLY A 237 0.65 19.39 3.41
CA GLY A 237 1.14 20.68 3.87
C GLY A 237 0.71 20.99 5.31
N GLY A 238 -0.52 20.67 5.68
CA GLY A 238 -1.02 20.85 7.04
C GLY A 238 -0.36 19.93 8.07
N ILE A 239 -0.09 18.68 7.69
CA ILE A 239 0.63 17.71 8.56
C ILE A 239 2.09 18.14 8.75
N ILE A 240 2.80 18.50 7.67
CA ILE A 240 4.20 18.92 7.71
C ILE A 240 4.37 20.23 8.48
N ALA A 241 3.45 21.17 8.29
CA ALA A 241 3.45 22.45 9.02
C ALA A 241 3.04 22.30 10.49
N GLY A 242 2.67 21.08 10.96
CA GLY A 242 2.20 20.84 12.33
C GLY A 242 0.83 21.46 12.64
N VAL A 243 0.09 21.91 11.62
CA VAL A 243 -1.25 22.52 11.78
C VAL A 243 -2.30 21.44 12.07
N PHE A 244 -2.14 20.27 11.48
CA PHE A 244 -3.05 19.14 11.62
C PHE A 244 -2.31 17.86 12.01
N THR A 245 -2.93 17.10 12.91
CA THR A 245 -2.58 15.68 13.10
C THR A 245 -3.06 14.86 11.90
N PRO A 246 -2.53 13.64 11.66
CA PRO A 246 -3.04 12.75 10.60
C PRO A 246 -4.54 12.48 10.68
N THR A 247 -5.09 12.40 11.90
CA THR A 247 -6.54 12.19 12.11
C THR A 247 -7.35 13.40 11.70
N GLU A 248 -6.95 14.61 12.10
CA GLU A 248 -7.62 15.86 11.70
C GLU A 248 -7.52 16.08 10.19
N ALA A 249 -6.36 15.82 9.61
CA ALA A 249 -6.16 15.90 8.15
C ALA A 249 -7.07 14.92 7.39
N SER A 250 -7.31 13.73 7.93
CA SER A 250 -8.22 12.75 7.33
C SER A 250 -9.69 13.20 7.38
N ALA A 251 -10.12 13.84 8.47
CA ALA A 251 -11.45 14.43 8.57
C ALA A 251 -11.64 15.59 7.56
N ILE A 252 -10.62 16.44 7.41
CA ILE A 252 -10.59 17.49 6.39
C ILE A 252 -10.68 16.90 4.99
N ALA A 253 -9.98 15.77 4.74
CA ALA A 253 -10.05 15.05 3.46
C ALA A 253 -11.48 14.61 3.13
N VAL A 254 -12.24 14.10 4.10
CA VAL A 254 -13.65 13.72 3.91
C VAL A 254 -14.50 14.93 3.55
N ILE A 255 -14.40 16.00 4.33
CA ILE A 255 -15.21 17.21 4.12
C ILE A 255 -14.90 17.82 2.75
N TYR A 256 -13.62 17.93 2.41
CA TYR A 256 -13.17 18.51 1.15
C TYR A 256 -13.60 17.66 -0.06
N SER A 257 -13.38 16.34 0.00
CA SER A 257 -13.77 15.43 -1.09
C SER A 257 -15.28 15.36 -1.28
N LEU A 258 -16.06 15.42 -0.20
CA LEU A 258 -17.53 15.49 -0.26
C LEU A 258 -17.98 16.81 -0.90
N ALA A 259 -17.40 17.93 -0.49
CA ALA A 259 -17.69 19.24 -1.09
C ALA A 259 -17.39 19.27 -2.59
N LEU A 260 -16.23 18.73 -3.01
CA LEU A 260 -15.88 18.62 -4.42
C LEU A 260 -16.86 17.74 -5.20
N ALA A 261 -17.20 16.58 -4.67
CA ALA A 261 -18.11 15.64 -5.31
C ALA A 261 -19.55 16.21 -5.47
N MET A 262 -19.99 17.04 -4.51
CA MET A 262 -21.24 17.77 -4.59
C MET A 262 -21.17 18.91 -5.63
N ILE A 263 -20.10 19.70 -5.67
CA ILE A 263 -19.86 20.74 -6.68
C ILE A 263 -19.85 20.13 -8.08
N TYR A 264 -19.24 18.96 -8.25
CA TYR A 264 -19.19 18.23 -9.50
C TYR A 264 -20.52 17.54 -9.87
N ARG A 265 -21.49 17.51 -8.94
CA ARG A 265 -22.80 16.85 -9.12
C ARG A 265 -22.71 15.35 -9.48
N GLU A 266 -21.66 14.68 -9.04
CA GLU A 266 -21.41 13.26 -9.32
C GLU A 266 -22.01 12.33 -8.26
N ILE A 267 -22.29 12.86 -7.05
CA ILE A 267 -22.85 12.10 -5.92
C ILE A 267 -24.31 12.43 -5.72
N THR A 268 -25.14 11.37 -5.70
CA THR A 268 -26.56 11.41 -5.28
C THR A 268 -26.68 10.84 -3.86
N LEU A 269 -27.80 11.11 -3.16
CA LEU A 269 -28.04 10.55 -1.82
C LEU A 269 -27.98 9.02 -1.79
N LYS A 270 -28.41 8.34 -2.85
CA LYS A 270 -28.32 6.88 -2.96
C LYS A 270 -26.85 6.43 -3.04
N LYS A 271 -26.07 7.03 -3.94
CA LYS A 271 -24.62 6.75 -4.03
C LYS A 271 -23.88 7.04 -2.74
N LEU A 272 -24.25 8.10 -2.00
CA LEU A 272 -23.63 8.41 -0.72
C LEU A 272 -23.87 7.31 0.31
N ASN A 273 -25.08 6.74 0.36
CA ASN A 273 -25.37 5.62 1.24
C ASN A 273 -24.51 4.39 0.91
N ASP A 274 -24.35 4.06 -0.38
CA ASP A 274 -23.50 2.94 -0.83
C ASP A 274 -22.02 3.19 -0.44
N ILE A 275 -21.52 4.43 -0.66
CA ILE A 275 -20.16 4.84 -0.27
C ILE A 275 -19.95 4.69 1.24
N LEU A 276 -20.93 5.11 2.05
CA LEU A 276 -20.84 4.98 3.51
C LEU A 276 -20.81 3.51 3.94
N LEU A 277 -21.67 2.66 3.37
CA LEU A 277 -21.70 1.23 3.66
C LEU A 277 -20.37 0.56 3.30
N ASP A 278 -19.85 0.79 2.11
CA ASP A 278 -18.56 0.24 1.65
C ASP A 278 -17.41 0.70 2.54
N SER A 279 -17.45 1.97 2.96
CA SER A 279 -16.42 2.54 3.85
C SER A 279 -16.50 1.95 5.25
N VAL A 280 -17.70 1.73 5.79
CA VAL A 280 -17.90 1.09 7.10
C VAL A 280 -17.41 -0.35 7.05
N VAL A 281 -17.78 -1.13 6.03
CA VAL A 281 -17.34 -2.51 5.88
C VAL A 281 -15.82 -2.60 5.80
N THR A 282 -15.21 -1.81 4.92
CA THR A 282 -13.74 -1.81 4.75
C THR A 282 -13.04 -1.39 6.05
N SER A 283 -13.49 -0.32 6.69
CA SER A 283 -12.89 0.16 7.94
C SER A 283 -13.04 -0.84 9.07
N SER A 284 -14.20 -1.50 9.19
CA SER A 284 -14.45 -2.52 10.21
C SER A 284 -13.52 -3.72 10.07
N ILE A 285 -13.29 -4.16 8.82
CA ILE A 285 -12.34 -5.26 8.53
C ILE A 285 -10.93 -4.87 8.97
N VAL A 286 -10.49 -3.65 8.61
CA VAL A 286 -9.14 -3.17 8.96
C VAL A 286 -8.98 -3.01 10.46
N LEU A 287 -9.95 -2.40 11.15
CA LEU A 287 -9.88 -2.22 12.60
C LEU A 287 -9.89 -3.56 13.35
N LEU A 288 -10.75 -4.50 12.95
CA LEU A 288 -10.76 -5.83 13.56
C LEU A 288 -9.42 -6.55 13.33
N LEU A 289 -8.85 -6.41 12.13
CA LEU A 289 -7.54 -6.96 11.81
C LEU A 289 -6.44 -6.37 12.70
N VAL A 290 -6.45 -5.05 12.91
CA VAL A 290 -5.52 -4.37 13.84
C VAL A 290 -5.66 -4.93 15.25
N GLY A 291 -6.89 -5.03 15.76
CA GLY A 291 -7.13 -5.59 17.10
C GLY A 291 -6.59 -7.02 17.24
N CYS A 292 -6.94 -7.91 16.31
CA CYS A 292 -6.44 -9.29 16.31
C CYS A 292 -4.91 -9.37 16.22
N SER A 293 -4.31 -8.51 15.40
CA SER A 293 -2.85 -8.46 15.22
C SER A 293 -2.10 -7.99 16.47
N MET A 294 -2.70 -7.11 17.29
CA MET A 294 -2.12 -6.73 18.58
C MET A 294 -2.12 -7.90 19.57
N GLY A 295 -3.16 -8.74 19.52
CA GLY A 295 -3.16 -10.01 20.25
C GLY A 295 -2.06 -10.96 19.77
N MET A 296 -1.87 -11.08 18.46
CA MET A 296 -0.80 -11.89 17.86
C MET A 296 0.60 -11.37 18.20
N SER A 297 0.79 -10.05 18.13
CA SER A 297 2.05 -9.42 18.50
C SER A 297 2.45 -9.73 19.94
N TRP A 298 1.47 -9.69 20.86
CA TRP A 298 1.70 -10.09 22.24
C TRP A 298 2.04 -11.57 22.38
N ALA A 299 1.30 -12.46 21.68
CA ALA A 299 1.57 -13.90 21.68
C ALA A 299 2.99 -14.20 21.15
N MET A 300 3.40 -13.55 20.08
CA MET A 300 4.75 -13.69 19.50
C MET A 300 5.84 -13.23 20.47
N THR A 301 5.64 -12.07 21.13
CA THR A 301 6.60 -11.55 22.10
C THR A 301 6.70 -12.46 23.33
N ASN A 302 5.57 -12.98 23.81
CA ASN A 302 5.54 -13.90 24.95
C ASN A 302 6.16 -15.27 24.63
N ALA A 303 6.21 -15.66 23.37
CA ALA A 303 6.82 -16.89 22.88
C ALA A 303 8.25 -16.66 22.33
N ASP A 304 8.87 -15.52 22.61
CA ASP A 304 10.24 -15.12 22.19
C ASP A 304 10.49 -15.31 20.67
N VAL A 305 9.42 -15.15 19.85
CA VAL A 305 9.52 -15.33 18.40
C VAL A 305 10.54 -14.40 17.74
N PRO A 306 10.62 -13.08 18.09
CA PRO A 306 11.63 -12.20 17.52
C PRO A 306 13.06 -12.67 17.79
N GLU A 307 13.34 -13.14 19.00
CA GLU A 307 14.64 -13.65 19.43
C GLU A 307 15.00 -14.93 18.67
N LEU A 308 14.06 -15.87 18.54
CA LEU A 308 14.25 -17.10 17.75
C LEU A 308 14.58 -16.80 16.29
N ILE A 309 13.86 -15.88 15.68
CA ILE A 309 14.10 -15.50 14.27
C ILE A 309 15.45 -14.78 14.15
N ASN A 310 15.79 -13.90 15.10
CA ASN A 310 17.07 -13.23 15.12
C ASN A 310 18.22 -14.25 15.21
N GLU A 311 18.16 -15.23 16.11
CA GLU A 311 19.14 -16.31 16.18
C GLU A 311 19.26 -17.10 14.87
N LEU A 312 18.14 -17.45 14.24
CA LEU A 312 18.15 -18.19 12.98
C LEU A 312 18.82 -17.40 11.85
N ILE A 313 18.50 -16.10 11.76
CA ILE A 313 19.04 -15.21 10.72
C ILE A 313 20.53 -14.95 10.95
N THR A 314 20.95 -14.66 12.18
CA THR A 314 22.36 -14.39 12.52
C THR A 314 23.24 -15.63 12.36
N ARG A 315 22.69 -16.85 12.53
CA ARG A 315 23.43 -18.09 12.18
C ARG A 315 23.76 -18.21 10.70
N VAL A 316 22.96 -17.55 9.83
CA VAL A 316 23.22 -17.56 8.37
C VAL A 316 24.29 -16.55 8.00
N SER A 317 24.27 -15.34 8.59
CA SER A 317 25.25 -14.30 8.30
C SER A 317 25.18 -13.17 9.33
N ASP A 318 26.36 -12.59 9.65
CA ASP A 318 26.45 -11.34 10.42
C ASP A 318 26.41 -10.09 9.52
N ASN A 319 26.34 -10.28 8.20
CA ASN A 319 26.34 -9.17 7.26
C ASN A 319 24.94 -8.55 7.15
N LYS A 320 24.81 -7.28 7.52
CA LYS A 320 23.60 -6.47 7.44
C LYS A 320 22.85 -6.61 6.08
N TRP A 321 23.59 -6.63 5.00
CA TRP A 321 23.00 -6.66 3.64
C TRP A 321 22.42 -8.02 3.30
N VAL A 322 23.07 -9.10 3.78
CA VAL A 322 22.58 -10.48 3.60
C VAL A 322 21.29 -10.67 4.40
N ILE A 323 21.28 -10.19 5.65
CA ILE A 323 20.07 -10.26 6.50
C ILE A 323 18.91 -9.47 5.88
N LEU A 324 19.18 -8.25 5.44
CA LEU A 324 18.16 -7.42 4.78
C LEU A 324 17.64 -8.09 3.49
N PHE A 325 18.50 -8.74 2.73
CA PHE A 325 18.12 -9.50 1.54
C PHE A 325 17.20 -10.68 1.89
N ILE A 326 17.52 -11.43 2.96
CA ILE A 326 16.68 -12.54 3.44
C ILE A 326 15.30 -12.02 3.86
N ILE A 327 15.25 -10.95 4.64
CA ILE A 327 14.00 -10.30 5.05
C ILE A 327 13.18 -9.90 3.82
N ASN A 328 13.81 -9.31 2.82
CA ASN A 328 13.16 -8.92 1.57
C ASN A 328 12.57 -10.11 0.81
N ILE A 329 13.27 -11.24 0.75
CA ILE A 329 12.73 -12.46 0.12
C ILE A 329 11.52 -12.99 0.87
N ILE A 330 11.58 -13.03 2.19
CA ILE A 330 10.46 -13.48 3.02
C ILE A 330 9.25 -12.56 2.81
N LEU A 331 9.43 -11.24 2.89
CA LEU A 331 8.37 -10.26 2.69
C LEU A 331 7.77 -10.34 1.29
N LEU A 332 8.59 -10.57 0.26
CA LEU A 332 8.11 -10.75 -1.10
C LEU A 332 7.21 -11.99 -1.21
N ILE A 333 7.65 -13.12 -0.67
CA ILE A 333 6.84 -14.35 -0.66
C ILE A 333 5.53 -14.11 0.08
N VAL A 334 5.59 -13.55 1.29
CA VAL A 334 4.40 -13.21 2.08
C VAL A 334 3.44 -12.31 1.30
N GLY A 335 3.95 -11.25 0.68
CA GLY A 335 3.15 -10.29 -0.10
C GLY A 335 2.46 -10.91 -1.32
N THR A 336 2.93 -12.07 -1.84
CA THR A 336 2.23 -12.76 -2.93
C THR A 336 0.96 -13.48 -2.48
N PHE A 337 0.86 -13.86 -1.20
CA PHE A 337 -0.26 -14.64 -0.65
C PHE A 337 -1.19 -13.83 0.25
N MET A 338 -0.68 -12.76 0.86
CA MET A 338 -1.41 -11.95 1.85
C MET A 338 -1.56 -10.52 1.36
N ASP A 339 -2.65 -9.88 1.77
CA ASP A 339 -2.79 -8.44 1.58
C ASP A 339 -1.77 -7.66 2.45
N ILE A 340 -1.45 -6.44 2.05
CA ILE A 340 -0.38 -5.62 2.65
C ILE A 340 -0.65 -5.28 4.12
N THR A 341 -1.90 -5.01 4.48
CA THR A 341 -2.26 -4.62 5.86
C THR A 341 -1.97 -5.72 6.88
N PRO A 342 -2.46 -6.96 6.72
CA PRO A 342 -2.12 -8.05 7.63
C PRO A 342 -0.62 -8.38 7.62
N ALA A 343 0.03 -8.31 6.45
CA ALA A 343 1.46 -8.56 6.35
C ALA A 343 2.28 -7.58 7.21
N ILE A 344 1.96 -6.28 7.15
CA ILE A 344 2.61 -5.26 7.98
C ILE A 344 2.39 -5.54 9.47
N LEU A 345 1.15 -5.80 9.87
CA LEU A 345 0.80 -5.99 11.28
C LEU A 345 1.47 -7.23 11.90
N ILE A 346 1.68 -8.29 11.11
CA ILE A 346 2.31 -9.53 11.57
C ILE A 346 3.84 -9.39 11.55
N PHE A 347 4.41 -8.89 10.46
CA PHE A 347 5.85 -8.98 10.23
C PHE A 347 6.63 -7.77 10.73
N THR A 348 5.99 -6.62 10.97
CA THR A 348 6.68 -5.47 11.58
C THR A 348 7.22 -5.80 12.97
N PRO A 349 6.44 -6.35 13.92
CA PRO A 349 6.96 -6.70 15.25
C PRO A 349 8.07 -7.76 15.22
N ILE A 350 8.12 -8.56 14.16
CA ILE A 350 9.16 -9.60 13.98
C ILE A 350 10.46 -9.00 13.44
N PHE A 351 10.37 -8.25 12.34
CA PHE A 351 11.56 -7.82 11.60
C PHE A 351 12.09 -6.45 12.00
N LEU A 352 11.25 -5.56 12.56
CA LEU A 352 11.70 -4.23 12.97
C LEU A 352 12.78 -4.28 14.07
N PRO A 353 12.65 -5.09 15.14
CA PRO A 353 13.72 -5.22 16.13
C PRO A 353 15.04 -5.67 15.50
N ILE A 354 14.99 -6.65 14.59
CA ILE A 354 16.18 -7.14 13.88
C ILE A 354 16.81 -6.01 13.03
N ALA A 355 15.98 -5.27 12.30
CA ALA A 355 16.44 -4.14 11.50
C ALA A 355 17.10 -3.04 12.37
N GLN A 356 16.51 -2.75 13.52
CA GLN A 356 17.07 -1.78 14.49
C GLN A 356 18.41 -2.24 15.05
N HIS A 357 18.56 -3.52 15.39
CA HIS A 357 19.85 -4.10 15.80
C HIS A 357 20.94 -3.97 14.73
N LEU A 358 20.54 -4.00 13.46
CA LEU A 358 21.44 -3.78 12.30
C LEU A 358 21.70 -2.29 12.03
N GLY A 359 21.18 -1.38 12.86
CA GLY A 359 21.31 0.06 12.68
C GLY A 359 20.49 0.61 11.51
N ILE A 360 19.38 -0.03 11.17
CA ILE A 360 18.43 0.47 10.17
C ILE A 360 17.38 1.34 10.88
N ASP A 361 17.19 2.56 10.38
CA ASP A 361 16.18 3.48 10.90
C ASP A 361 14.76 2.92 10.71
N PRO A 362 13.86 3.01 11.72
CA PRO A 362 12.48 2.51 11.63
C PRO A 362 11.67 3.10 10.46
N ILE A 363 11.88 4.38 10.14
CA ILE A 363 11.21 5.04 9.01
C ILE A 363 11.67 4.40 7.70
N HIS A 364 12.99 4.23 7.54
CA HIS A 364 13.57 3.63 6.35
C HIS A 364 13.12 2.17 6.18
N PHE A 365 13.12 1.39 7.28
CA PHE A 365 12.64 0.02 7.25
C PHE A 365 11.15 -0.07 6.88
N GLY A 366 10.33 0.86 7.36
CA GLY A 366 8.92 0.95 6.98
C GLY A 366 8.73 1.14 5.48
N ILE A 367 9.51 2.00 4.86
CA ILE A 367 9.49 2.21 3.41
C ILE A 367 9.93 0.95 2.66
N ILE A 368 11.00 0.28 3.09
CA ILE A 368 11.45 -1.00 2.52
C ILE A 368 10.33 -2.04 2.59
N MET A 369 9.73 -2.22 3.76
CA MET A 369 8.69 -3.20 4.00
C MET A 369 7.46 -2.95 3.13
N VAL A 370 6.93 -1.71 3.16
CA VAL A 370 5.75 -1.33 2.37
C VAL A 370 6.04 -1.50 0.88
N PHE A 371 7.19 -1.06 0.39
CA PHE A 371 7.55 -1.18 -1.02
C PHE A 371 7.68 -2.65 -1.45
N ASN A 372 8.32 -3.48 -0.64
CA ASN A 372 8.44 -4.91 -0.91
C ASN A 372 7.08 -5.60 -1.02
N LEU A 373 6.21 -5.37 -0.04
CA LEU A 373 4.85 -5.91 -0.04
C LEU A 373 4.01 -5.41 -1.23
N THR A 374 4.22 -4.16 -1.69
CA THR A 374 3.54 -3.65 -2.90
C THR A 374 3.96 -4.41 -4.16
N ILE A 375 5.21 -4.84 -4.27
CA ILE A 375 5.65 -5.73 -5.35
C ILE A 375 4.95 -7.08 -5.24
N GLY A 376 4.84 -7.62 -4.02
CA GLY A 376 4.11 -8.87 -3.75
C GLY A 376 2.66 -8.84 -4.25
N LEU A 377 1.94 -7.74 -4.04
CA LEU A 377 0.54 -7.57 -4.51
C LEU A 377 0.39 -7.71 -6.04
N CYS A 378 1.44 -7.48 -6.80
CA CYS A 378 1.47 -7.62 -8.26
C CYS A 378 1.99 -8.98 -8.73
N THR A 379 2.55 -9.78 -7.81
CA THR A 379 3.32 -11.00 -8.15
C THR A 379 2.45 -12.25 -8.06
N PRO A 380 2.50 -13.17 -9.05
CA PRO A 380 1.87 -14.48 -8.93
C PRO A 380 2.42 -15.26 -7.71
N PRO A 381 1.66 -16.22 -7.11
CA PRO A 381 0.47 -16.85 -7.64
C PRO A 381 -0.85 -16.15 -7.29
N VAL A 382 -0.93 -15.40 -6.19
CA VAL A 382 -2.19 -14.75 -5.80
C VAL A 382 -2.23 -13.30 -6.26
N GLY A 383 -1.37 -12.41 -5.75
CA GLY A 383 -1.27 -11.01 -6.17
C GLY A 383 -2.61 -10.30 -6.36
N THR A 384 -3.19 -9.72 -5.33
CA THR A 384 -4.56 -9.13 -5.39
C THR A 384 -4.71 -8.10 -6.51
N ILE A 385 -3.69 -7.28 -6.73
CA ILE A 385 -3.69 -6.26 -7.80
C ILE A 385 -3.52 -6.90 -9.18
N LEU A 386 -2.79 -8.02 -9.28
CA LEU A 386 -2.67 -8.78 -10.50
C LEU A 386 -4.05 -9.24 -10.99
N PHE A 387 -4.87 -9.81 -10.11
CA PHE A 387 -6.22 -10.25 -10.45
C PHE A 387 -7.14 -9.08 -10.84
N VAL A 388 -7.11 -7.98 -10.08
CA VAL A 388 -7.90 -6.78 -10.36
C VAL A 388 -7.54 -6.22 -11.75
N GLY A 389 -6.25 -6.04 -12.03
CA GLY A 389 -5.79 -5.49 -13.29
C GLY A 389 -6.07 -6.40 -14.50
N CYS A 390 -5.91 -7.72 -14.34
CA CYS A 390 -6.26 -8.69 -15.37
C CYS A 390 -7.77 -8.70 -15.65
N SER A 391 -8.61 -8.61 -14.62
CA SER A 391 -10.06 -8.54 -14.74
C SER A 391 -10.50 -7.28 -15.51
N ILE A 392 -9.95 -6.12 -15.19
CA ILE A 392 -10.23 -4.85 -15.86
C ILE A 392 -9.76 -4.86 -17.32
N GLY A 393 -8.55 -5.36 -17.57
CA GLY A 393 -7.97 -5.49 -18.90
C GLY A 393 -8.58 -6.63 -19.73
N LYS A 394 -9.46 -7.45 -19.13
CA LYS A 394 -10.07 -8.65 -19.77
C LYS A 394 -9.03 -9.58 -20.36
N VAL A 395 -7.91 -9.77 -19.68
CA VAL A 395 -6.79 -10.62 -20.10
C VAL A 395 -6.53 -11.73 -19.10
N SER A 396 -6.05 -12.87 -19.58
CA SER A 396 -5.59 -13.95 -18.70
C SER A 396 -4.27 -13.58 -18.04
N ILE A 397 -4.03 -14.12 -16.84
CA ILE A 397 -2.80 -13.89 -16.09
C ILE A 397 -1.56 -14.30 -16.91
N ASP A 398 -1.61 -15.45 -17.59
CA ASP A 398 -0.49 -15.95 -18.41
C ASP A 398 -0.07 -14.97 -19.51
N ARG A 399 -1.04 -14.26 -20.10
CA ARG A 399 -0.77 -13.24 -21.12
C ARG A 399 -0.20 -11.96 -20.52
N ALA A 400 -0.70 -11.55 -19.32
CA ALA A 400 -0.26 -10.35 -18.65
C ALA A 400 1.17 -10.48 -18.08
N ILE A 401 1.61 -11.67 -17.67
CA ILE A 401 2.94 -11.90 -17.08
C ILE A 401 4.08 -11.47 -18.02
N LYS A 402 4.00 -11.78 -19.32
CA LYS A 402 5.09 -11.45 -20.26
C LYS A 402 5.44 -9.97 -20.31
N PRO A 403 4.49 -9.02 -20.53
CA PRO A 403 4.78 -7.61 -20.46
C PRO A 403 5.00 -7.08 -19.03
N LEU A 404 4.61 -7.83 -17.99
CA LEU A 404 4.83 -7.47 -16.60
C LEU A 404 6.28 -7.75 -16.14
N LEU A 405 6.98 -8.74 -16.73
CA LEU A 405 8.35 -9.08 -16.36
C LEU A 405 9.33 -7.88 -16.41
N PRO A 406 9.42 -7.08 -17.48
CA PRO A 406 10.29 -5.91 -17.50
C PRO A 406 9.87 -4.84 -16.48
N MET A 407 8.58 -4.75 -16.11
CA MET A 407 8.11 -3.87 -15.04
C MET A 407 8.60 -4.37 -13.68
N PHE A 408 8.52 -5.68 -13.42
CA PHE A 408 9.10 -6.28 -12.21
C PHE A 408 10.60 -6.04 -12.10
N LEU A 409 11.34 -6.18 -13.19
CA LEU A 409 12.76 -5.88 -13.17
C LEU A 409 13.02 -4.44 -12.71
N ALA A 410 12.25 -3.48 -13.21
CA ALA A 410 12.36 -2.09 -12.77
C ALA A 410 12.01 -1.94 -11.28
N LEU A 411 10.95 -2.59 -10.81
CA LEU A 411 10.55 -2.56 -9.39
C LEU A 411 11.63 -3.16 -8.48
N PHE A 412 12.25 -4.28 -8.87
CA PHE A 412 13.34 -4.89 -8.11
C PHE A 412 14.61 -4.03 -8.11
N VAL A 413 14.92 -3.36 -9.22
CA VAL A 413 16.03 -2.40 -9.27
C VAL A 413 15.77 -1.22 -8.33
N VAL A 414 14.56 -0.66 -8.36
CA VAL A 414 14.18 0.43 -7.44
C VAL A 414 14.23 -0.05 -6.00
N MET A 415 13.76 -1.28 -5.71
CA MET A 415 13.84 -1.89 -4.39
C MET A 415 15.29 -1.98 -3.89
N ALA A 416 16.20 -2.46 -4.73
CA ALA A 416 17.62 -2.50 -4.40
C ALA A 416 18.16 -1.09 -4.13
N ILE A 417 17.84 -0.10 -4.98
CA ILE A 417 18.26 1.28 -4.77
C ILE A 417 17.73 1.81 -3.42
N ILE A 418 16.46 1.60 -3.09
CA ILE A 418 15.90 2.02 -1.80
C ILE A 418 16.66 1.35 -0.65
N CYS A 419 16.88 0.04 -0.68
CA CYS A 419 17.56 -0.69 0.37
C CYS A 419 19.01 -0.21 0.61
N TYR A 420 19.75 0.07 -0.47
CA TYR A 420 21.18 0.46 -0.37
C TYR A 420 21.39 1.96 -0.13
N PHE A 421 20.39 2.80 -0.43
CA PHE A 421 20.48 4.26 -0.28
C PHE A 421 19.42 4.80 0.68
N PRO A 422 19.64 4.71 2.02
CA PRO A 422 18.71 5.21 3.03
C PRO A 422 18.32 6.69 2.85
N GLN A 423 19.18 7.48 2.22
CA GLN A 423 18.94 8.90 1.95
C GLN A 423 17.66 9.12 1.13
N LEU A 424 17.28 8.17 0.25
CA LEU A 424 16.03 8.28 -0.52
C LEU A 424 14.78 8.31 0.39
N SER A 425 14.82 7.61 1.50
CA SER A 425 13.72 7.60 2.47
C SER A 425 13.89 8.65 3.56
N LEU A 426 15.12 8.96 3.97
CA LEU A 426 15.40 9.79 5.15
C LEU A 426 15.69 11.25 4.83
N MET A 427 15.96 11.62 3.56
CA MET A 427 16.32 12.98 3.18
C MET A 427 15.18 13.96 3.47
N LEU A 428 13.95 13.68 3.03
CA LEU A 428 12.82 14.58 3.27
C LEU A 428 12.44 14.64 4.76
N PRO A 429 12.28 13.51 5.49
CA PRO A 429 12.08 13.58 6.94
C PRO A 429 13.14 14.41 7.65
N GLY A 430 14.43 14.22 7.31
CA GLY A 430 15.54 14.96 7.93
C GLY A 430 15.53 16.47 7.66
N LEU A 431 14.94 16.92 6.56
CA LEU A 431 14.80 18.36 6.25
C LEU A 431 13.66 19.05 7.01
N PHE A 432 12.68 18.30 7.46
CA PHE A 432 11.48 18.81 8.16
C PHE A 432 11.40 18.41 9.64
N SER A 433 12.28 17.53 10.11
CA SER A 433 12.46 17.22 11.53
C SER A 433 13.37 18.24 12.17
N THR A 434 12.85 19.43 12.46
CA THR A 434 13.47 20.41 13.37
C THR A 434 12.70 20.50 14.66
#